data_79a1e2a2fddb4d98760311956eedde23
#
_entry.id   79a1e2a2fddb4d98760311956eedde23
#
_cell.length_a   1.000
_cell.length_b   1.000
_cell.length_c   1.000
_cell.angle_alpha   90.00
_cell.angle_beta   90.00
_cell.angle_gamma   90.00
#
_symmetry.space_group_name_H-M   'P 1'
#
loop_
_entity.id
_entity.type
_entity.pdbx_description
1 polymer ?
#
loop_
_entity_poly.entity_id
_entity_poly.type
_entity_poly.pdbx_seq_one_letter_code
_entity_poly.pdbx_strand_id
1 'polypeptide(L)'
;MINDFIERWARLREQREEQVFLILTILIGALAGLAVVAFIVLTERLGMRLYPVGSAAWRRVLVPVSGSLAMGYLLYRYFPNARGSGVPQTKAALFARGGFISLRTVLGKFGCTAATLASGIPLGREGPSVQVGAGIASVLGRALGLRPEKIKALLPVGASAAIAAAFNTPMAAVVFSLEEVMGDLNAPVLGSVVMASATSWMVLRLLLGNNPLFHVPQYALVHPLEFAVYAVLGVAGGFLSVAFTKILLELRKRFLLLPRKTWWWHPVAGGITVGLMGWFVPQALGVGYVYVGAALNNTMAFKLMALLVALKLFAVTISYASGNAGGIFGPSLFLGAMLGGSIGSVAHHYLPAYTASPGAYALVGMGALFAGIVRAPMTSVLMIFEMTRDYSVIVPLMIANLASLFISSRFQRQPIYEALAHQDGIHLPSIKERSGAGQRTVALIMRNATEFLPAEMSVQQALEGVRASRFRAWPVMDQGNIVGVLSRSLLESASNDDRKEQTVLSLLETLEFPHVHADHALHLALERMSQARIDILPVVHRADVHKLEGIVTQRDVLDSYGVDPQTSG
;
A
#
# COMPACT_ATOMS: atom_id res chain seq x y z
N MET A 1 -27.55 19.17 -22.21
CA MET A 1 -27.26 19.42 -20.78
C MET A 1 -26.15 18.50 -20.24
N ILE A 2 -26.27 17.16 -20.29
CA ILE A 2 -25.19 16.24 -19.83
C ILE A 2 -23.95 16.34 -20.74
N ASN A 3 -24.11 16.37 -22.07
CA ASN A 3 -22.99 16.51 -23.01
C ASN A 3 -22.29 17.87 -22.89
N ASP A 4 -23.04 18.97 -22.68
CA ASP A 4 -22.44 20.30 -22.43
C ASP A 4 -21.66 20.36 -21.13
N PHE A 5 -22.12 19.63 -20.11
CA PHE A 5 -21.40 19.52 -18.83
C PHE A 5 -20.09 18.75 -19.01
N ILE A 6 -20.11 17.64 -19.76
CA ILE A 6 -18.93 16.82 -20.06
C ILE A 6 -17.92 17.61 -20.90
N GLU A 7 -18.36 18.38 -21.91
CA GLU A 7 -17.46 19.20 -22.73
C GLU A 7 -16.88 20.41 -21.97
N ARG A 8 -17.68 21.05 -21.11
CA ARG A 8 -17.16 22.12 -20.22
C ARG A 8 -16.16 21.57 -19.20
N TRP A 9 -16.42 20.38 -18.67
CA TRP A 9 -15.49 19.68 -17.80
C TRP A 9 -14.19 19.30 -18.51
N ALA A 10 -14.26 18.84 -19.75
CA ALA A 10 -13.08 18.51 -20.56
C ALA A 10 -12.20 19.75 -20.80
N ARG A 11 -12.79 20.88 -21.13
CA ARG A 11 -12.08 22.16 -21.34
C ARG A 11 -11.49 22.75 -20.04
N LEU A 12 -12.21 22.72 -18.93
CA LEU A 12 -11.74 23.13 -17.61
C LEU A 12 -10.58 22.24 -17.13
N ARG A 13 -10.61 20.97 -17.49
CA ARG A 13 -9.60 19.97 -17.15
C ARG A 13 -8.26 20.23 -17.82
N GLU A 14 -8.23 20.66 -19.08
CA GLU A 14 -6.97 20.98 -19.79
C GLU A 14 -6.32 22.27 -19.27
N GLN A 15 -7.11 23.26 -18.88
CA GLN A 15 -6.62 24.57 -18.44
C GLN A 15 -6.29 24.66 -16.95
N ARG A 16 -6.85 23.75 -16.10
CA ARG A 16 -6.72 23.79 -14.64
C ARG A 16 -6.60 22.39 -14.03
N GLU A 17 -5.80 21.54 -14.62
CA GLU A 17 -5.69 20.12 -14.25
C GLU A 17 -5.38 19.91 -12.76
N GLU A 18 -4.51 20.74 -12.18
CA GLU A 18 -4.15 20.67 -10.76
C GLU A 18 -5.32 21.03 -9.84
N GLN A 19 -6.10 22.04 -10.18
CA GLN A 19 -7.26 22.46 -9.38
C GLN A 19 -8.37 21.39 -9.39
N VAL A 20 -8.61 20.79 -10.56
CA VAL A 20 -9.56 19.67 -10.70
C VAL A 20 -9.13 18.48 -9.87
N PHE A 21 -7.83 18.16 -9.88
CA PHE A 21 -7.27 17.07 -9.10
C PHE A 21 -7.40 17.33 -7.59
N LEU A 22 -7.19 18.56 -7.14
CA LEU A 22 -7.37 18.96 -5.75
C LEU A 22 -8.84 18.84 -5.29
N ILE A 23 -9.79 19.35 -6.08
CA ILE A 23 -11.23 19.24 -5.78
C ILE A 23 -11.64 17.77 -5.70
N LEU A 24 -11.16 16.94 -6.64
CA LEU A 24 -11.42 15.50 -6.65
C LEU A 24 -10.85 14.82 -5.40
N THR A 25 -9.68 15.24 -4.96
CA THR A 25 -9.04 14.74 -3.73
C THR A 25 -9.89 15.01 -2.50
N ILE A 26 -10.42 16.23 -2.35
CA ILE A 26 -11.33 16.61 -1.26
C ILE A 26 -12.63 15.79 -1.33
N LEU A 27 -13.19 15.64 -2.51
CA LEU A 27 -14.41 14.84 -2.72
C LEU A 27 -14.21 13.37 -2.35
N ILE A 28 -13.08 12.77 -2.78
CA ILE A 28 -12.70 11.40 -2.41
C ILE A 28 -12.55 11.29 -0.90
N GLY A 29 -11.87 12.27 -0.27
CA GLY A 29 -11.70 12.31 1.19
C GLY A 29 -13.04 12.32 1.92
N ALA A 30 -13.96 13.18 1.51
CA ALA A 30 -15.29 13.29 2.11
C ALA A 30 -16.12 12.01 1.93
N LEU A 31 -16.17 11.46 0.71
CA LEU A 31 -16.95 10.24 0.42
C LEU A 31 -16.37 9.00 1.10
N ALA A 32 -15.04 8.86 1.13
CA ALA A 32 -14.39 7.77 1.86
C ALA A 32 -14.64 7.91 3.37
N GLY A 33 -14.55 9.12 3.92
CA GLY A 33 -14.88 9.41 5.32
C GLY A 33 -16.32 9.02 5.67
N LEU A 34 -17.29 9.46 4.87
CA LEU A 34 -18.69 9.09 5.03
C LEU A 34 -18.91 7.58 4.97
N ALA A 35 -18.29 6.89 4.01
CA ALA A 35 -18.38 5.44 3.89
C ALA A 35 -17.83 4.72 5.12
N VAL A 36 -16.68 5.18 5.65
CA VAL A 36 -16.08 4.56 6.85
C VAL A 36 -16.90 4.87 8.10
N VAL A 37 -17.43 6.07 8.27
CA VAL A 37 -18.34 6.40 9.39
C VAL A 37 -19.59 5.53 9.33
N ALA A 38 -20.21 5.38 8.16
CA ALA A 38 -21.33 4.48 7.97
C ALA A 38 -20.96 3.04 8.32
N PHE A 39 -19.77 2.59 7.97
CA PHE A 39 -19.25 1.26 8.29
C PHE A 39 -19.09 1.04 9.80
N ILE A 40 -18.54 2.04 10.51
CA ILE A 40 -18.40 2.03 11.97
C ILE A 40 -19.78 1.87 12.63
N VAL A 41 -20.67 2.79 12.31
CA VAL A 41 -22.03 2.83 12.92
C VAL A 41 -22.81 1.55 12.60
N LEU A 42 -22.72 1.06 11.37
CA LEU A 42 -23.43 -0.15 10.95
C LEU A 42 -22.92 -1.38 11.69
N THR A 43 -21.58 -1.58 11.76
CA THR A 43 -20.99 -2.74 12.44
C THR A 43 -21.29 -2.74 13.93
N GLU A 44 -21.23 -1.59 14.60
CA GLU A 44 -21.50 -1.47 16.03
C GLU A 44 -22.97 -1.68 16.35
N ARG A 45 -23.89 -1.00 15.64
CA ARG A 45 -25.33 -1.14 15.87
C ARG A 45 -25.85 -2.54 15.57
N LEU A 46 -25.40 -3.17 14.48
CA LEU A 46 -25.78 -4.54 14.15
C LEU A 46 -25.21 -5.53 15.15
N GLY A 47 -23.95 -5.39 15.55
CA GLY A 47 -23.31 -6.25 16.54
C GLY A 47 -24.05 -6.22 17.88
N MET A 48 -24.38 -5.03 18.39
CA MET A 48 -25.15 -4.88 19.63
C MET A 48 -26.56 -5.51 19.56
N ARG A 49 -27.18 -5.59 18.38
CA ARG A 49 -28.48 -6.25 18.21
C ARG A 49 -28.37 -7.76 18.09
N LEU A 50 -27.35 -8.26 17.42
CA LEU A 50 -27.18 -9.70 17.15
C LEU A 50 -26.72 -10.48 18.38
N TYR A 51 -25.78 -9.94 19.13
CA TYR A 51 -25.26 -10.55 20.37
C TYR A 51 -25.06 -9.50 21.48
N PRO A 52 -26.15 -8.99 22.07
CA PRO A 52 -26.03 -8.00 23.13
C PRO A 52 -25.28 -8.57 24.34
N VAL A 53 -24.71 -7.69 25.17
CA VAL A 53 -24.06 -8.08 26.43
C VAL A 53 -25.06 -8.86 27.30
N GLY A 54 -24.64 -10.03 27.83
CA GLY A 54 -25.50 -10.91 28.58
C GLY A 54 -26.38 -11.84 27.72
N SER A 55 -26.25 -11.84 26.39
CA SER A 55 -26.98 -12.74 25.50
C SER A 55 -26.75 -14.23 25.83
N ALA A 56 -27.76 -15.05 25.55
CA ALA A 56 -27.67 -16.50 25.73
C ALA A 56 -26.49 -17.10 24.93
N ALA A 57 -25.80 -18.07 25.53
CA ALA A 57 -24.58 -18.67 24.97
C ALA A 57 -24.77 -19.24 23.55
N TRP A 58 -25.96 -19.81 23.24
CA TRP A 58 -26.27 -20.35 21.93
C TRP A 58 -26.23 -19.28 20.81
N ARG A 59 -26.58 -17.99 21.10
CA ARG A 59 -26.49 -16.92 20.13
C ARG A 59 -25.03 -16.63 19.72
N ARG A 60 -24.08 -16.76 20.67
CA ARG A 60 -22.65 -16.58 20.43
C ARG A 60 -22.07 -17.64 19.50
N VAL A 61 -22.75 -18.78 19.33
CA VAL A 61 -22.39 -19.81 18.35
C VAL A 61 -23.17 -19.62 17.04
N LEU A 62 -24.50 -19.50 17.14
CA LEU A 62 -25.36 -19.51 15.96
C LEU A 62 -25.13 -18.28 15.07
N VAL A 63 -24.94 -17.10 15.67
CA VAL A 63 -24.77 -15.85 14.90
C VAL A 63 -23.45 -15.84 14.07
N PRO A 64 -22.26 -16.18 14.60
CA PRO A 64 -21.06 -16.30 13.79
C PRO A 64 -21.16 -17.38 12.71
N VAL A 65 -21.77 -18.51 12.99
CA VAL A 65 -21.94 -19.62 12.03
C VAL A 65 -22.85 -19.21 10.88
N SER A 66 -24.06 -18.70 11.19
CA SER A 66 -25.03 -18.27 10.17
C SER A 66 -24.53 -17.06 9.37
N GLY A 67 -23.87 -16.10 10.04
CA GLY A 67 -23.24 -14.96 9.39
C GLY A 67 -22.13 -15.37 8.41
N SER A 68 -21.26 -16.29 8.84
CA SER A 68 -20.20 -16.83 7.98
C SER A 68 -20.76 -17.59 6.77
N LEU A 69 -21.82 -18.37 6.96
CA LEU A 69 -22.49 -19.10 5.88
C LEU A 69 -23.12 -18.14 4.85
N ALA A 70 -23.91 -17.18 5.33
CA ALA A 70 -24.58 -16.20 4.48
C ALA A 70 -23.58 -15.35 3.69
N MET A 71 -22.56 -14.83 4.37
CA MET A 71 -21.53 -13.99 3.72
C MET A 71 -20.62 -14.82 2.81
N GLY A 72 -20.31 -16.05 3.18
CA GLY A 72 -19.58 -16.99 2.31
C GLY A 72 -20.30 -17.23 0.98
N TYR A 73 -21.61 -17.45 1.02
CA TYR A 73 -22.43 -17.59 -0.18
C TYR A 73 -22.47 -16.31 -1.01
N LEU A 74 -22.70 -15.14 -0.40
CA LEU A 74 -22.74 -13.85 -1.10
C LEU A 74 -21.38 -13.52 -1.76
N LEU A 75 -20.27 -13.74 -1.06
CA LEU A 75 -18.93 -13.54 -1.59
C LEU A 75 -18.63 -14.49 -2.75
N TYR A 76 -19.07 -15.74 -2.65
CA TYR A 76 -18.84 -16.72 -3.71
C TYR A 76 -19.70 -16.41 -4.96
N ARG A 77 -20.99 -16.12 -4.80
CA ARG A 77 -21.93 -16.01 -5.91
C ARG A 77 -21.98 -14.62 -6.54
N TYR A 78 -21.86 -13.57 -5.72
CA TYR A 78 -22.10 -12.20 -6.17
C TYR A 78 -20.90 -11.28 -6.08
N PHE A 79 -20.00 -11.44 -5.10
CA PHE A 79 -18.94 -10.50 -4.83
C PHE A 79 -17.55 -11.16 -4.71
N PRO A 80 -17.08 -11.98 -5.69
CA PRO A 80 -15.82 -12.72 -5.55
C PRO A 80 -14.59 -11.83 -5.33
N ASN A 81 -14.57 -10.63 -5.92
CA ASN A 81 -13.48 -9.66 -5.76
C ASN A 81 -13.50 -8.91 -4.40
N ALA A 82 -14.53 -9.10 -3.58
CA ALA A 82 -14.63 -8.54 -2.25
C ALA A 82 -14.05 -9.47 -1.15
N ARG A 83 -13.53 -10.66 -1.49
CA ARG A 83 -12.85 -11.56 -0.54
C ARG A 83 -11.50 -10.98 -0.10
N GLY A 84 -11.00 -11.46 1.04
CA GLY A 84 -9.68 -11.10 1.57
C GLY A 84 -9.65 -9.80 2.38
N SER A 85 -8.44 -9.35 2.73
CA SER A 85 -8.20 -8.22 3.63
C SER A 85 -8.60 -6.86 3.05
N GLY A 86 -8.40 -6.63 1.76
CA GLY A 86 -8.60 -5.34 1.12
C GLY A 86 -7.29 -4.64 0.73
N VAL A 87 -6.27 -4.67 1.59
CA VAL A 87 -4.96 -4.06 1.29
C VAL A 87 -4.25 -4.76 0.12
N PRO A 88 -4.10 -6.11 0.09
CA PRO A 88 -3.51 -6.80 -1.07
C PRO A 88 -4.27 -6.51 -2.37
N GLN A 89 -5.61 -6.45 -2.32
CA GLN A 89 -6.44 -6.18 -3.48
C GLN A 89 -6.28 -4.74 -4.00
N THR A 90 -6.05 -3.79 -3.08
CA THR A 90 -5.75 -2.39 -3.44
C THR A 90 -4.36 -2.27 -4.07
N LYS A 91 -3.35 -2.94 -3.50
CA LYS A 91 -2.00 -3.02 -4.11
C LYS A 91 -2.06 -3.68 -5.50
N ALA A 92 -2.83 -4.75 -5.65
CA ALA A 92 -3.04 -5.41 -6.94
C ALA A 92 -3.72 -4.48 -7.96
N ALA A 93 -4.70 -3.66 -7.55
CA ALA A 93 -5.31 -2.67 -8.42
C ALA A 93 -4.29 -1.60 -8.84
N LEU A 94 -3.46 -1.14 -7.90
CA LEU A 94 -2.43 -0.12 -8.14
C LEU A 94 -1.36 -0.60 -9.14
N PHE A 95 -0.79 -1.79 -8.90
CA PHE A 95 0.38 -2.26 -9.64
C PHE A 95 0.07 -3.17 -10.84
N ALA A 96 -1.00 -3.98 -10.76
CA ALA A 96 -1.28 -5.01 -11.77
C ALA A 96 -2.57 -4.80 -12.57
N ARG A 97 -3.50 -3.91 -12.14
CA ARG A 97 -4.82 -3.77 -12.76
C ARG A 97 -5.15 -2.34 -13.23
N GLY A 98 -4.16 -1.53 -13.53
CA GLY A 98 -4.37 -0.18 -14.08
C GLY A 98 -5.21 0.76 -13.21
N GLY A 99 -5.26 0.55 -11.88
CA GLY A 99 -6.08 1.33 -10.96
C GLY A 99 -7.56 0.91 -10.93
N PHE A 100 -7.93 -0.24 -11.53
CA PHE A 100 -9.33 -0.65 -11.64
C PHE A 100 -9.87 -1.35 -10.39
N ILE A 101 -10.87 -0.74 -9.74
CA ILE A 101 -11.74 -1.35 -8.71
C ILE A 101 -13.19 -1.05 -9.09
N SER A 102 -14.03 -2.09 -9.27
CA SER A 102 -15.42 -1.92 -9.68
C SER A 102 -16.31 -1.45 -8.53
N LEU A 103 -17.36 -0.68 -8.83
CA LEU A 103 -18.36 -0.27 -7.82
C LEU A 103 -19.00 -1.49 -7.13
N ARG A 104 -19.23 -2.58 -7.88
CA ARG A 104 -19.73 -3.84 -7.33
C ARG A 104 -18.80 -4.40 -6.26
N THR A 105 -17.48 -4.29 -6.46
CA THR A 105 -16.48 -4.71 -5.44
C THR A 105 -16.55 -3.82 -4.21
N VAL A 106 -16.71 -2.50 -4.38
CA VAL A 106 -16.84 -1.53 -3.26
C VAL A 106 -18.05 -1.87 -2.40
N LEU A 107 -19.22 -2.01 -3.03
CA LEU A 107 -20.46 -2.33 -2.32
C LEU A 107 -20.43 -3.71 -1.66
N GLY A 108 -19.91 -4.72 -2.37
CA GLY A 108 -19.74 -6.06 -1.83
C GLY A 108 -18.77 -6.10 -0.67
N LYS A 109 -17.65 -5.37 -0.75
CA LYS A 109 -16.67 -5.26 0.34
C LYS A 109 -17.29 -4.61 1.58
N PHE A 110 -17.94 -3.47 1.40
CA PHE A 110 -18.62 -2.77 2.49
C PHE A 110 -19.67 -3.65 3.15
N GLY A 111 -20.64 -4.18 2.39
CA GLY A 111 -21.79 -4.93 2.94
C GLY A 111 -21.39 -6.27 3.55
N CYS A 112 -20.60 -7.09 2.82
CA CYS A 112 -20.19 -8.41 3.32
C CYS A 112 -19.29 -8.30 4.55
N THR A 113 -18.38 -7.32 4.59
CA THR A 113 -17.52 -7.15 5.76
C THR A 113 -18.32 -6.62 6.95
N ALA A 114 -19.21 -5.64 6.76
CA ALA A 114 -20.05 -5.12 7.84
C ALA A 114 -20.86 -6.25 8.49
N ALA A 115 -21.49 -7.11 7.70
CA ALA A 115 -22.27 -8.23 8.20
C ALA A 115 -21.39 -9.31 8.86
N THR A 116 -20.20 -9.61 8.31
CA THR A 116 -19.24 -10.54 8.91
C THR A 116 -18.80 -10.06 10.31
N LEU A 117 -18.40 -8.79 10.42
CA LEU A 117 -17.97 -8.22 11.71
C LEU A 117 -19.13 -8.14 12.71
N ALA A 118 -20.29 -7.71 12.24
CA ALA A 118 -21.49 -7.66 13.06
C ALA A 118 -21.93 -9.03 13.58
N SER A 119 -21.61 -10.12 12.87
CA SER A 119 -21.87 -11.49 13.34
C SER A 119 -20.87 -12.00 14.38
N GLY A 120 -19.87 -11.19 14.78
CA GLY A 120 -18.91 -11.54 15.84
C GLY A 120 -17.63 -12.21 15.36
N ILE A 121 -17.39 -12.28 14.06
CA ILE A 121 -16.13 -12.78 13.51
C ILE A 121 -15.00 -11.80 13.86
N PRO A 122 -13.86 -12.28 14.42
CA PRO A 122 -12.81 -11.44 15.01
C PRO A 122 -11.83 -10.87 13.97
N LEU A 123 -12.36 -10.36 12.86
CA LEU A 123 -11.59 -9.69 11.82
C LEU A 123 -11.72 -8.16 11.97
N GLY A 124 -10.87 -7.40 11.25
CA GLY A 124 -10.85 -5.94 11.29
C GLY A 124 -11.59 -5.30 10.11
N ARG A 125 -12.04 -4.07 10.31
CA ARG A 125 -12.70 -3.24 9.29
C ARG A 125 -11.72 -2.41 8.46
N GLU A 126 -10.49 -2.22 8.92
CA GLU A 126 -9.53 -1.24 8.42
C GLU A 126 -9.03 -1.60 7.02
N GLY A 127 -8.59 -2.84 6.82
CA GLY A 127 -8.20 -3.34 5.49
C GLY A 127 -9.32 -3.24 4.45
N PRO A 128 -10.55 -3.70 4.78
CA PRO A 128 -11.73 -3.46 3.95
C PRO A 128 -12.00 -1.99 3.65
N SER A 129 -11.84 -1.10 4.62
CA SER A 129 -11.99 0.35 4.43
C SER A 129 -10.99 0.89 3.40
N VAL A 130 -9.73 0.40 3.42
CA VAL A 130 -8.71 0.75 2.40
C VAL A 130 -9.22 0.42 0.99
N GLN A 131 -9.77 -0.78 0.79
CA GLN A 131 -10.29 -1.17 -0.53
C GLN A 131 -11.55 -0.38 -0.92
N VAL A 132 -12.41 -0.03 0.03
CA VAL A 132 -13.59 0.80 -0.21
C VAL A 132 -13.16 2.22 -0.61
N GLY A 133 -12.26 2.87 0.14
CA GLY A 133 -11.77 4.21 -0.18
C GLY A 133 -11.03 4.29 -1.51
N ALA A 134 -10.08 3.37 -1.75
CA ALA A 134 -9.41 3.25 -3.04
C ALA A 134 -10.39 2.93 -4.18
N GLY A 135 -11.42 2.14 -3.90
CA GLY A 135 -12.49 1.84 -4.85
C GLY A 135 -13.35 3.04 -5.20
N ILE A 136 -13.72 3.88 -4.22
CA ILE A 136 -14.40 5.16 -4.45
C ILE A 136 -13.55 6.05 -5.36
N ALA A 137 -12.25 6.19 -5.07
CA ALA A 137 -11.31 6.94 -5.89
C ALA A 137 -11.23 6.40 -7.34
N SER A 138 -11.16 5.08 -7.50
CA SER A 138 -11.13 4.41 -8.80
C SER A 138 -12.43 4.64 -9.59
N VAL A 139 -13.59 4.54 -8.95
CA VAL A 139 -14.90 4.75 -9.60
C VAL A 139 -15.06 6.20 -10.04
N LEU A 140 -14.74 7.16 -9.17
CA LEU A 140 -14.83 8.59 -9.48
C LEU A 140 -13.85 8.97 -10.60
N GLY A 141 -12.59 8.52 -10.53
CA GLY A 141 -11.60 8.79 -11.57
C GLY A 141 -12.04 8.30 -12.95
N ARG A 142 -12.66 7.12 -13.03
CA ARG A 142 -13.21 6.60 -14.29
C ARG A 142 -14.47 7.32 -14.74
N ALA A 143 -15.37 7.65 -13.82
CA ALA A 143 -16.59 8.39 -14.16
C ALA A 143 -16.27 9.76 -14.77
N LEU A 144 -15.14 10.37 -14.36
CA LEU A 144 -14.62 11.61 -14.91
C LEU A 144 -13.71 11.42 -16.13
N GLY A 145 -13.54 10.19 -16.63
CA GLY A 145 -12.71 9.91 -17.82
C GLY A 145 -11.22 10.21 -17.63
N LEU A 146 -10.68 10.05 -16.41
CA LEU A 146 -9.25 10.24 -16.17
C LEU A 146 -8.41 9.14 -16.82
N ARG A 147 -7.16 9.48 -17.20
CA ARG A 147 -6.21 8.49 -17.72
C ARG A 147 -5.85 7.46 -16.63
N PRO A 148 -5.47 6.22 -17.01
CA PRO A 148 -5.14 5.15 -16.05
C PRO A 148 -4.07 5.56 -15.03
N GLU A 149 -3.06 6.33 -15.43
CA GLU A 149 -1.98 6.82 -14.56
C GLU A 149 -2.53 7.72 -13.43
N LYS A 150 -3.46 8.61 -13.77
CA LYS A 150 -4.13 9.49 -12.81
C LYS A 150 -5.07 8.70 -11.89
N ILE A 151 -5.76 7.68 -12.41
CA ILE A 151 -6.58 6.79 -11.58
C ILE A 151 -5.71 6.02 -10.60
N LYS A 152 -4.55 5.49 -11.02
CA LYS A 152 -3.58 4.85 -10.13
C LYS A 152 -3.14 5.80 -9.01
N ALA A 153 -2.85 7.06 -9.34
CA ALA A 153 -2.44 8.08 -8.38
C ALA A 153 -3.54 8.41 -7.33
N LEU A 154 -4.83 8.21 -7.66
CA LEU A 154 -5.93 8.42 -6.74
C LEU A 154 -6.18 7.25 -5.77
N LEU A 155 -5.69 6.03 -6.05
CA LEU A 155 -5.91 4.89 -5.15
C LEU A 155 -5.31 5.10 -3.75
N PRO A 156 -4.03 5.55 -3.62
CA PRO A 156 -3.44 5.88 -2.32
C PRO A 156 -4.19 7.01 -1.60
N VAL A 157 -4.73 7.99 -2.35
CA VAL A 157 -5.54 9.09 -1.82
C VAL A 157 -6.80 8.57 -1.13
N GLY A 158 -7.54 7.67 -1.79
CA GLY A 158 -8.72 7.04 -1.20
C GLY A 158 -8.38 6.08 -0.05
N ALA A 159 -7.27 5.36 -0.14
CA ALA A 159 -6.79 4.46 0.91
C ALA A 159 -6.44 5.23 2.19
N SER A 160 -5.69 6.34 2.08
CA SER A 160 -5.36 7.22 3.20
C SER A 160 -6.62 7.81 3.84
N ALA A 161 -7.54 8.35 3.04
CA ALA A 161 -8.80 8.87 3.55
C ALA A 161 -9.57 7.83 4.38
N ALA A 162 -9.61 6.58 3.92
CA ALA A 162 -10.32 5.52 4.63
C ALA A 162 -9.64 5.14 5.96
N ILE A 163 -8.31 5.06 6.02
CA ILE A 163 -7.57 4.78 7.25
C ILE A 163 -7.69 5.93 8.25
N ALA A 164 -7.65 7.18 7.78
CA ALA A 164 -7.81 8.36 8.63
C ALA A 164 -9.12 8.34 9.43
N ALA A 165 -10.23 8.00 8.77
CA ALA A 165 -11.52 7.85 9.43
C ALA A 165 -11.61 6.55 10.25
N ALA A 166 -11.01 5.44 9.81
CA ALA A 166 -11.12 4.16 10.51
C ALA A 166 -10.47 4.15 11.90
N PHE A 167 -9.37 4.90 12.07
CA PHE A 167 -8.59 4.96 13.29
C PHE A 167 -8.57 6.33 13.99
N ASN A 168 -9.15 7.35 13.37
CA ASN A 168 -9.04 8.73 13.83
C ASN A 168 -7.57 9.23 13.85
N THR A 169 -6.76 8.81 12.85
CA THR A 169 -5.31 9.04 12.77
C THR A 169 -4.91 9.56 11.38
N PRO A 170 -5.06 10.87 11.10
CA PRO A 170 -4.83 11.41 9.77
C PRO A 170 -3.36 11.37 9.32
N MET A 171 -2.37 11.59 10.21
CA MET A 171 -0.95 11.54 9.83
C MET A 171 -0.48 10.11 9.59
N ALA A 172 -0.85 9.18 10.48
CA ALA A 172 -0.53 7.77 10.29
C ALA A 172 -1.17 7.19 9.02
N ALA A 173 -2.36 7.65 8.64
CA ALA A 173 -3.03 7.25 7.40
C ALA A 173 -2.25 7.67 6.15
N VAL A 174 -1.67 8.88 6.16
CA VAL A 174 -0.77 9.34 5.09
C VAL A 174 0.44 8.42 5.00
N VAL A 175 1.14 8.21 6.13
CA VAL A 175 2.34 7.37 6.16
C VAL A 175 2.02 5.93 5.75
N PHE A 176 0.91 5.34 6.22
CA PHE A 176 0.46 4.01 5.79
C PHE A 176 0.25 3.92 4.27
N SER A 177 -0.36 4.94 3.70
CA SER A 177 -0.61 4.96 2.25
C SER A 177 0.69 5.00 1.44
N LEU A 178 1.70 5.74 1.93
CA LEU A 178 3.01 5.83 1.30
C LEU A 178 3.88 4.59 1.60
N GLU A 179 4.00 4.20 2.86
CA GLU A 179 4.87 3.13 3.32
C GLU A 179 4.37 1.75 2.86
N GLU A 180 3.07 1.45 3.06
CA GLU A 180 2.52 0.12 2.78
C GLU A 180 1.84 0.01 1.42
N VAL A 181 0.98 0.97 1.04
CA VAL A 181 0.20 0.84 -0.20
C VAL A 181 1.06 1.13 -1.42
N MET A 182 1.81 2.23 -1.41
CA MET A 182 2.70 2.63 -2.50
C MET A 182 4.09 2.01 -2.39
N GLY A 183 4.64 1.93 -1.18
CA GLY A 183 6.02 1.53 -0.93
C GLY A 183 7.04 2.59 -1.36
N ASP A 184 6.62 3.85 -1.42
CA ASP A 184 7.45 5.01 -1.74
C ASP A 184 7.03 6.21 -0.90
N LEU A 185 7.93 6.68 -0.04
CA LEU A 185 7.70 7.84 0.84
C LEU A 185 7.87 9.18 0.13
N ASN A 186 8.53 9.22 -1.03
CA ASN A 186 8.77 10.43 -1.83
C ASN A 186 7.76 10.59 -2.97
N ALA A 187 6.58 9.98 -2.86
CA ALA A 187 5.59 9.96 -3.92
C ALA A 187 5.08 11.37 -4.29
N PRO A 188 4.96 11.68 -5.58
CA PRO A 188 4.43 12.97 -6.05
C PRO A 188 3.02 13.29 -5.57
N VAL A 189 2.26 12.27 -5.16
CA VAL A 189 0.87 12.40 -4.69
C VAL A 189 0.75 12.76 -3.21
N LEU A 190 1.85 13.01 -2.49
CA LEU A 190 1.86 13.29 -1.05
C LEU A 190 0.84 14.37 -0.66
N GLY A 191 0.83 15.51 -1.34
CA GLY A 191 -0.11 16.60 -1.05
C GLY A 191 -1.58 16.17 -1.13
N SER A 192 -1.94 15.39 -2.15
CA SER A 192 -3.29 14.86 -2.33
C SER A 192 -3.66 13.83 -1.26
N VAL A 193 -2.72 12.98 -0.87
CA VAL A 193 -2.91 11.99 0.21
C VAL A 193 -3.18 12.70 1.55
N VAL A 194 -2.40 13.76 1.86
CA VAL A 194 -2.60 14.59 3.07
C VAL A 194 -3.97 15.27 3.06
N MET A 195 -4.35 15.91 1.95
CA MET A 195 -5.64 16.62 1.85
C MET A 195 -6.83 15.67 2.00
N ALA A 196 -6.81 14.50 1.37
CA ALA A 196 -7.87 13.53 1.49
C ALA A 196 -7.97 12.93 2.90
N SER A 197 -6.82 12.66 3.52
CA SER A 197 -6.74 12.19 4.90
C SER A 197 -7.35 13.20 5.87
N ALA A 198 -6.95 14.47 5.78
CA ALA A 198 -7.46 15.56 6.60
C ALA A 198 -8.96 15.77 6.41
N THR A 199 -9.44 15.75 5.15
CA THR A 199 -10.86 15.90 4.82
C THR A 199 -11.69 14.75 5.40
N SER A 200 -11.24 13.52 5.25
CA SER A 200 -11.90 12.33 5.77
C SER A 200 -11.99 12.36 7.31
N TRP A 201 -10.89 12.72 7.95
CA TRP A 201 -10.82 12.90 9.40
C TRP A 201 -11.75 14.01 9.90
N MET A 202 -11.88 15.12 9.15
CA MET A 202 -12.82 16.19 9.46
C MET A 202 -14.27 15.69 9.40
N VAL A 203 -14.63 14.89 8.38
CA VAL A 203 -15.94 14.24 8.28
C VAL A 203 -16.22 13.34 9.47
N LEU A 204 -15.24 12.50 9.86
CA LEU A 204 -15.36 11.64 11.05
C LEU A 204 -15.69 12.49 12.30
N ARG A 205 -14.94 13.56 12.54
CA ARG A 205 -15.13 14.43 13.69
C ARG A 205 -16.46 15.16 13.71
N LEU A 206 -16.93 15.61 12.56
CA LEU A 206 -18.24 16.27 12.43
C LEU A 206 -19.39 15.31 12.78
N LEU A 207 -19.26 14.02 12.46
CA LEU A 207 -20.35 13.06 12.63
C LEU A 207 -20.27 12.25 13.94
N LEU A 208 -19.08 11.91 14.41
CA LEU A 208 -18.87 11.05 15.61
C LEU A 208 -18.20 11.79 16.78
N GLY A 209 -17.83 13.07 16.60
CA GLY A 209 -17.20 13.86 17.66
C GLY A 209 -15.70 13.70 17.74
N ASN A 210 -15.08 14.32 18.76
CA ASN A 210 -13.62 14.43 18.91
C ASN A 210 -13.02 13.41 19.89
N ASN A 211 -13.69 12.29 20.13
CA ASN A 211 -13.18 11.30 21.06
C ASN A 211 -12.03 10.51 20.41
N PRO A 212 -10.90 10.29 21.12
CA PRO A 212 -9.87 9.36 20.66
C PRO A 212 -10.43 7.93 20.59
N LEU A 213 -9.82 7.08 19.77
CA LEU A 213 -10.26 5.69 19.65
C LEU A 213 -10.10 4.94 20.99
N PHE A 214 -9.07 5.25 21.74
CA PHE A 214 -8.82 4.73 23.08
C PHE A 214 -8.58 5.89 24.05
N HIS A 215 -9.28 5.87 25.17
CA HIS A 215 -8.96 6.73 26.32
C HIS A 215 -7.89 6.01 27.14
N VAL A 216 -6.70 6.58 27.18
CA VAL A 216 -5.52 5.98 27.80
C VAL A 216 -4.98 6.93 28.86
N PRO A 217 -4.60 6.45 30.05
CA PRO A 217 -3.85 7.27 31.02
C PRO A 217 -2.53 7.74 30.40
N GLN A 218 -2.02 8.86 30.87
CA GLN A 218 -0.67 9.28 30.49
C GLN A 218 0.34 8.34 31.12
N TYR A 219 1.22 7.79 30.32
CA TYR A 219 2.29 6.91 30.77
C TYR A 219 3.63 7.64 30.75
N ALA A 220 4.33 7.65 31.87
CA ALA A 220 5.69 8.14 31.95
C ALA A 220 6.67 6.97 32.03
N LEU A 221 7.84 7.14 31.40
CA LEU A 221 8.96 6.22 31.58
C LEU A 221 9.43 6.31 33.05
N VAL A 222 9.40 5.22 33.78
CA VAL A 222 9.75 5.17 35.21
C VAL A 222 11.27 5.08 35.37
N HIS A 223 11.92 4.25 34.58
CA HIS A 223 13.36 4.02 34.69
C HIS A 223 13.98 3.59 33.36
N PRO A 224 15.25 3.96 33.03
CA PRO A 224 15.90 3.57 31.78
C PRO A 224 15.97 2.04 31.51
N LEU A 225 15.97 1.20 32.57
CA LEU A 225 15.89 -0.27 32.41
C LEU A 225 14.61 -0.76 31.72
N GLU A 226 13.56 0.04 31.70
CA GLU A 226 12.33 -0.28 30.95
C GLU A 226 12.58 -0.48 29.46
N PHE A 227 13.57 0.18 28.88
CA PHE A 227 13.92 -0.03 27.47
C PHE A 227 14.32 -1.48 27.16
N ALA A 228 14.96 -2.17 28.12
CA ALA A 228 15.26 -3.59 27.97
C ALA A 228 13.97 -4.44 27.94
N VAL A 229 12.98 -4.10 28.77
CA VAL A 229 11.69 -4.80 28.79
C VAL A 229 10.91 -4.55 27.48
N TYR A 230 10.95 -3.32 26.95
CA TYR A 230 10.36 -3.01 25.64
C TYR A 230 11.07 -3.73 24.49
N ALA A 231 12.39 -3.91 24.56
CA ALA A 231 13.13 -4.72 23.59
C ALA A 231 12.71 -6.19 23.64
N VAL A 232 12.58 -6.77 24.85
CA VAL A 232 12.06 -8.14 25.04
C VAL A 232 10.64 -8.27 24.51
N LEU A 233 9.78 -7.29 24.79
CA LEU A 233 8.43 -7.23 24.22
C LEU A 233 8.46 -7.21 22.69
N GLY A 234 9.36 -6.41 22.09
CA GLY A 234 9.56 -6.37 20.65
C GLY A 234 9.98 -7.72 20.07
N VAL A 235 10.92 -8.41 20.70
CA VAL A 235 11.35 -9.77 20.31
C VAL A 235 10.19 -10.76 20.40
N ALA A 236 9.44 -10.78 21.50
CA ALA A 236 8.27 -11.63 21.68
C ALA A 236 7.18 -11.31 20.63
N GLY A 237 6.93 -10.02 20.37
CA GLY A 237 6.04 -9.54 19.31
C GLY A 237 6.48 -10.02 17.92
N GLY A 238 7.79 -10.00 17.65
CA GLY A 238 8.37 -10.51 16.41
C GLY A 238 8.10 -12.00 16.20
N PHE A 239 8.31 -12.82 17.22
CA PHE A 239 8.00 -14.26 17.15
C PHE A 239 6.50 -14.52 17.00
N LEU A 240 5.64 -13.79 17.72
CA LEU A 240 4.20 -13.92 17.57
C LEU A 240 3.74 -13.47 16.16
N SER A 241 4.38 -12.43 15.59
CA SER A 241 4.13 -11.98 14.20
C SER A 241 4.45 -13.07 13.18
N VAL A 242 5.58 -13.78 13.35
CA VAL A 242 5.97 -14.92 12.51
C VAL A 242 4.97 -16.05 12.65
N ALA A 243 4.59 -16.41 13.87
CA ALA A 243 3.61 -17.46 14.14
C ALA A 243 2.26 -17.12 13.50
N PHE A 244 1.76 -15.89 13.71
CA PHE A 244 0.51 -15.40 13.10
C PHE A 244 0.55 -15.53 11.57
N THR A 245 1.60 -15.01 10.94
CA THR A 245 1.72 -15.00 9.48
C THR A 245 1.83 -16.41 8.91
N LYS A 246 2.67 -17.26 9.50
CA LYS A 246 2.86 -18.66 9.01
C LYS A 246 1.58 -19.48 9.19
N ILE A 247 0.94 -19.42 10.36
CA ILE A 247 -0.32 -20.15 10.61
C ILE A 247 -1.41 -19.70 9.62
N LEU A 248 -1.57 -18.38 9.45
CA LEU A 248 -2.56 -17.83 8.53
C LEU A 248 -2.33 -18.29 7.09
N LEU A 249 -1.10 -18.17 6.59
CA LEU A 249 -0.75 -18.54 5.21
C LEU A 249 -0.88 -20.04 4.98
N GLU A 250 -0.47 -20.88 5.94
CA GLU A 250 -0.58 -22.33 5.83
C GLU A 250 -2.06 -22.78 5.86
N LEU A 251 -2.85 -22.26 6.80
CA LEU A 251 -4.29 -22.57 6.84
C LEU A 251 -4.96 -22.12 5.55
N ARG A 252 -4.66 -20.90 5.06
CA ARG A 252 -5.24 -20.40 3.81
C ARG A 252 -4.85 -21.26 2.61
N LYS A 253 -3.60 -21.68 2.52
CA LYS A 253 -3.14 -22.61 1.49
C LYS A 253 -3.97 -23.90 1.49
N ARG A 254 -4.23 -24.50 2.66
CA ARG A 254 -5.06 -25.70 2.77
C ARG A 254 -6.50 -25.46 2.29
N PHE A 255 -7.14 -24.35 2.67
CA PHE A 255 -8.48 -24.01 2.17
C PHE A 255 -8.49 -23.75 0.66
N LEU A 256 -7.44 -23.16 0.07
CA LEU A 256 -7.36 -22.92 -1.37
C LEU A 256 -7.18 -24.21 -2.19
N LEU A 257 -6.61 -25.27 -1.60
CA LEU A 257 -6.49 -26.59 -2.23
C LEU A 257 -7.83 -27.32 -2.36
N LEU A 258 -8.84 -26.95 -1.56
CA LEU A 258 -10.16 -27.55 -1.63
C LEU A 258 -10.89 -27.13 -2.92
N PRO A 259 -11.79 -27.98 -3.45
CA PRO A 259 -12.51 -27.70 -4.69
C PRO A 259 -13.23 -26.34 -4.67
N ARG A 260 -13.13 -25.59 -5.77
CA ARG A 260 -13.76 -24.24 -5.86
C ARG A 260 -15.27 -24.26 -5.60
N LYS A 261 -15.95 -25.37 -5.95
CA LYS A 261 -17.39 -25.55 -5.72
C LYS A 261 -17.78 -25.50 -4.25
N THR A 262 -16.86 -25.79 -3.32
CA THR A 262 -17.10 -25.81 -1.87
C THR A 262 -16.77 -24.49 -1.18
N TRP A 263 -16.19 -23.53 -1.87
CA TRP A 263 -15.69 -22.27 -1.29
C TRP A 263 -16.77 -21.42 -0.57
N TRP A 264 -18.02 -21.57 -0.92
CA TRP A 264 -19.12 -20.81 -0.33
C TRP A 264 -19.41 -21.15 1.14
N TRP A 265 -19.10 -22.38 1.58
CA TRP A 265 -19.32 -22.80 2.96
C TRP A 265 -18.04 -22.86 3.81
N HIS A 266 -16.82 -22.70 3.22
CA HIS A 266 -15.57 -22.67 3.98
C HIS A 266 -15.56 -21.64 5.12
N PRO A 267 -16.12 -20.42 4.98
CA PRO A 267 -16.19 -19.44 6.07
C PRO A 267 -16.86 -19.96 7.34
N VAL A 268 -17.73 -20.97 7.21
CA VAL A 268 -18.41 -21.63 8.35
C VAL A 268 -17.40 -22.25 9.33
N ALA A 269 -16.26 -22.76 8.86
CA ALA A 269 -15.21 -23.28 9.73
C ALA A 269 -14.70 -22.19 10.70
N GLY A 270 -14.51 -20.97 10.21
CA GLY A 270 -14.20 -19.80 11.04
C GLY A 270 -15.35 -19.50 12.02
N GLY A 271 -16.59 -19.48 11.52
CA GLY A 271 -17.80 -19.23 12.33
C GLY A 271 -17.97 -20.22 13.48
N ILE A 272 -17.78 -21.53 13.23
CA ILE A 272 -17.84 -22.59 14.26
C ILE A 272 -16.74 -22.39 15.29
N THR A 273 -15.49 -22.21 14.86
CA THR A 273 -14.35 -22.00 15.77
C THR A 273 -14.57 -20.80 16.68
N VAL A 274 -14.96 -19.67 16.09
CA VAL A 274 -15.24 -18.42 16.83
C VAL A 274 -16.44 -18.59 17.76
N GLY A 275 -17.50 -19.26 17.30
CA GLY A 275 -18.69 -19.52 18.08
C GLY A 275 -18.42 -20.40 19.30
N LEU A 276 -17.65 -21.48 19.13
CA LEU A 276 -17.24 -22.35 20.24
C LEU A 276 -16.34 -21.61 21.24
N MET A 277 -15.40 -20.81 20.78
CA MET A 277 -14.61 -19.96 21.68
C MET A 277 -15.48 -18.94 22.41
N GLY A 278 -16.43 -18.31 21.73
CA GLY A 278 -17.35 -17.33 22.31
C GLY A 278 -18.35 -17.92 23.29
N TRP A 279 -18.60 -19.23 23.23
CA TRP A 279 -19.41 -19.94 24.23
C TRP A 279 -18.77 -19.87 25.63
N PHE A 280 -17.45 -20.15 25.69
CA PHE A 280 -16.68 -20.17 26.94
C PHE A 280 -16.07 -18.81 27.28
N VAL A 281 -15.55 -18.09 26.27
CA VAL A 281 -14.82 -16.81 26.41
C VAL A 281 -15.42 -15.77 25.46
N PRO A 282 -16.48 -15.05 25.87
CA PRO A 282 -17.16 -14.07 25.02
C PRO A 282 -16.22 -12.96 24.49
N GLN A 283 -15.14 -12.68 25.21
CA GLN A 283 -14.12 -11.69 24.85
C GLN A 283 -13.35 -12.06 23.57
N ALA A 284 -13.42 -13.30 23.11
CA ALA A 284 -12.84 -13.74 21.84
C ALA A 284 -13.63 -13.28 20.61
N LEU A 285 -14.92 -12.92 20.77
CA LEU A 285 -15.80 -12.47 19.68
C LEU A 285 -15.46 -11.06 19.18
N GLY A 286 -15.75 -10.79 17.91
CA GLY A 286 -15.62 -9.49 17.26
C GLY A 286 -14.19 -8.93 17.25
N VAL A 287 -14.01 -7.68 16.86
CA VAL A 287 -12.70 -7.01 16.83
C VAL A 287 -12.09 -6.89 18.23
N GLY A 288 -12.90 -6.56 19.22
CA GLY A 288 -12.51 -6.56 20.64
C GLY A 288 -11.89 -5.26 21.13
N TYR A 289 -12.14 -4.11 20.49
CA TYR A 289 -11.57 -2.82 20.91
C TYR A 289 -11.90 -2.43 22.36
N VAL A 290 -13.06 -2.83 22.86
CA VAL A 290 -13.43 -2.62 24.29
C VAL A 290 -12.41 -3.30 25.21
N TYR A 291 -11.97 -4.50 24.88
CA TYR A 291 -10.97 -5.24 25.68
C TYR A 291 -9.56 -4.69 25.50
N VAL A 292 -9.24 -4.15 24.32
CA VAL A 292 -7.99 -3.38 24.14
C VAL A 292 -8.00 -2.17 25.08
N GLY A 293 -9.08 -1.40 25.10
CA GLY A 293 -9.24 -0.29 26.05
C GLY A 293 -9.11 -0.73 27.51
N ALA A 294 -9.68 -1.86 27.88
CA ALA A 294 -9.56 -2.42 29.23
C ALA A 294 -8.11 -2.82 29.58
N ALA A 295 -7.36 -3.40 28.64
CA ALA A 295 -5.94 -3.72 28.84
C ALA A 295 -5.10 -2.44 28.98
N LEU A 296 -5.35 -1.44 28.14
CA LEU A 296 -4.69 -0.14 28.21
C LEU A 296 -4.96 0.59 29.55
N ASN A 297 -6.12 0.43 30.13
CA ASN A 297 -6.50 1.05 31.40
C ASN A 297 -6.21 0.17 32.64
N ASN A 298 -5.42 -0.89 32.50
CA ASN A 298 -5.04 -1.81 33.59
C ASN A 298 -6.22 -2.51 34.30
N THR A 299 -7.36 -2.65 33.63
CA THR A 299 -8.56 -3.28 34.20
C THR A 299 -8.71 -4.76 33.82
N MET A 300 -7.76 -5.32 33.04
CA MET A 300 -7.75 -6.73 32.65
C MET A 300 -6.76 -7.58 33.46
N ALA A 301 -7.22 -8.76 33.88
CA ALA A 301 -6.36 -9.72 34.57
C ALA A 301 -5.34 -10.35 33.60
N PHE A 302 -4.10 -10.58 34.07
CA PHE A 302 -3.03 -11.24 33.34
C PHE A 302 -3.46 -12.56 32.67
N LYS A 303 -4.12 -13.46 33.44
CA LYS A 303 -4.56 -14.78 32.93
C LYS A 303 -5.49 -14.66 31.73
N LEU A 304 -6.38 -13.66 31.73
CA LEU A 304 -7.31 -13.43 30.62
C LEU A 304 -6.59 -12.86 29.41
N MET A 305 -5.66 -11.91 29.60
CA MET A 305 -4.86 -11.36 28.50
C MET A 305 -4.02 -12.46 27.82
N ALA A 306 -3.31 -13.28 28.60
CA ALA A 306 -2.50 -14.39 28.08
C ALA A 306 -3.36 -15.44 27.33
N LEU A 307 -4.54 -15.78 27.87
CA LEU A 307 -5.49 -16.68 27.21
C LEU A 307 -5.98 -16.09 25.88
N LEU A 308 -6.29 -14.79 25.86
CA LEU A 308 -6.81 -14.11 24.66
C LEU A 308 -5.75 -14.01 23.56
N VAL A 309 -4.44 -13.95 23.88
CA VAL A 309 -3.38 -14.06 22.85
C VAL A 309 -3.55 -15.37 22.07
N ALA A 310 -3.68 -16.51 22.74
CA ALA A 310 -3.81 -17.81 22.09
C ALA A 310 -5.15 -17.94 21.34
N LEU A 311 -6.27 -17.66 22.02
CA LEU A 311 -7.61 -17.80 21.41
C LEU A 311 -7.78 -16.90 20.19
N LYS A 312 -7.37 -15.62 20.29
CA LYS A 312 -7.52 -14.67 19.19
C LYS A 312 -6.60 -15.00 18.01
N LEU A 313 -5.38 -15.48 18.29
CA LEU A 313 -4.46 -15.97 17.25
C LEU A 313 -5.14 -17.03 16.36
N PHE A 314 -5.73 -18.06 16.97
CA PHE A 314 -6.42 -19.12 16.22
C PHE A 314 -7.74 -18.63 15.60
N ALA A 315 -8.54 -17.86 16.33
CA ALA A 315 -9.82 -17.35 15.84
C ALA A 315 -9.64 -16.48 14.59
N VAL A 316 -8.67 -15.56 14.60
CA VAL A 316 -8.40 -14.67 13.47
C VAL A 316 -7.83 -15.44 12.28
N THR A 317 -6.81 -16.28 12.51
CA THR A 317 -6.13 -17.00 11.42
C THR A 317 -7.08 -17.97 10.70
N ILE A 318 -7.91 -18.72 11.43
CA ILE A 318 -8.88 -19.62 10.80
C ILE A 318 -10.05 -18.86 10.13
N SER A 319 -10.53 -17.78 10.75
CA SER A 319 -11.60 -16.97 10.15
C SER A 319 -11.17 -16.34 8.84
N TYR A 320 -9.94 -15.79 8.79
CA TYR A 320 -9.41 -15.22 7.58
C TYR A 320 -9.10 -16.29 6.52
N ALA A 321 -8.42 -17.37 6.92
CA ALA A 321 -8.02 -18.45 6.03
C ALA A 321 -9.21 -19.16 5.37
N SER A 322 -10.30 -19.34 6.09
CA SER A 322 -11.53 -19.95 5.57
C SER A 322 -12.30 -19.04 4.59
N GLY A 323 -11.96 -17.74 4.52
CA GLY A 323 -12.50 -16.80 3.51
C GLY A 323 -13.62 -15.90 4.02
N ASN A 324 -13.76 -15.69 5.33
CA ASN A 324 -14.60 -14.65 5.88
C ASN A 324 -14.11 -13.26 5.41
N ALA A 325 -15.05 -12.31 5.23
CA ALA A 325 -14.72 -10.95 4.81
C ALA A 325 -14.22 -10.12 5.99
N GLY A 326 -12.99 -9.61 5.90
CA GLY A 326 -12.42 -8.76 6.94
C GLY A 326 -10.91 -8.64 6.83
N GLY A 327 -10.36 -7.67 7.54
CA GLY A 327 -8.92 -7.39 7.60
C GLY A 327 -8.23 -8.03 8.79
N ILE A 328 -6.90 -8.02 8.75
CA ILE A 328 -6.05 -8.53 9.84
C ILE A 328 -5.42 -7.40 10.66
N PHE A 329 -5.67 -6.14 10.29
CA PHE A 329 -5.08 -4.96 10.88
C PHE A 329 -5.53 -4.77 12.36
N GLY A 330 -6.84 -4.58 12.61
CA GLY A 330 -7.38 -4.47 13.97
C GLY A 330 -7.03 -5.65 14.86
N PRO A 331 -7.17 -6.90 14.40
CA PRO A 331 -6.73 -8.07 15.15
C PRO A 331 -5.25 -8.09 15.52
N SER A 332 -4.36 -7.57 14.70
CA SER A 332 -2.93 -7.45 15.05
C SER A 332 -2.72 -6.50 16.23
N LEU A 333 -3.42 -5.37 16.27
CA LEU A 333 -3.38 -4.45 17.40
C LEU A 333 -3.92 -5.11 18.68
N PHE A 334 -5.02 -5.84 18.58
CA PHE A 334 -5.57 -6.57 19.72
C PHE A 334 -4.58 -7.57 20.29
N LEU A 335 -4.02 -8.44 19.46
CA LEU A 335 -3.03 -9.43 19.88
C LEU A 335 -1.80 -8.77 20.52
N GLY A 336 -1.34 -7.64 19.94
CA GLY A 336 -0.24 -6.86 20.47
C GLY A 336 -0.54 -6.28 21.85
N ALA A 337 -1.74 -5.73 22.05
CA ALA A 337 -2.18 -5.22 23.35
C ALA A 337 -2.22 -6.32 24.42
N MET A 338 -2.77 -7.48 24.08
CA MET A 338 -2.85 -8.61 25.01
C MET A 338 -1.46 -9.17 25.36
N LEU A 339 -0.57 -9.30 24.38
CA LEU A 339 0.82 -9.72 24.60
C LEU A 339 1.57 -8.71 25.46
N GLY A 340 1.51 -7.44 25.08
CA GLY A 340 2.18 -6.36 25.81
C GLY A 340 1.70 -6.25 27.24
N GLY A 341 0.37 -6.24 27.46
CA GLY A 341 -0.24 -6.21 28.78
C GLY A 341 0.16 -7.43 29.64
N SER A 342 0.29 -8.61 29.02
CA SER A 342 0.75 -9.82 29.70
C SER A 342 2.21 -9.71 30.14
N ILE A 343 3.11 -9.29 29.25
CA ILE A 343 4.52 -9.08 29.56
C ILE A 343 4.68 -7.97 30.60
N GLY A 344 3.96 -6.85 30.44
CA GLY A 344 3.95 -5.74 31.37
C GLY A 344 3.46 -6.15 32.77
N SER A 345 2.44 -7.01 32.86
CA SER A 345 1.97 -7.54 34.15
C SER A 345 3.03 -8.37 34.86
N VAL A 346 3.78 -9.20 34.13
CA VAL A 346 4.90 -9.97 34.69
C VAL A 346 6.04 -9.04 35.11
N ALA A 347 6.45 -8.10 34.23
CA ALA A 347 7.52 -7.16 34.53
C ALA A 347 7.20 -6.31 35.77
N HIS A 348 5.99 -5.76 35.84
CA HIS A 348 5.56 -4.92 36.96
C HIS A 348 5.42 -5.69 38.26
N HIS A 349 5.07 -6.98 38.19
CA HIS A 349 5.00 -7.82 39.40
C HIS A 349 6.38 -8.06 40.01
N TYR A 350 7.42 -8.32 39.19
CA TYR A 350 8.76 -8.60 39.70
C TYR A 350 9.62 -7.34 39.90
N LEU A 351 9.35 -6.28 39.14
CA LEU A 351 10.17 -5.06 39.12
C LEU A 351 9.29 -3.79 39.24
N PRO A 352 8.43 -3.67 40.27
CA PRO A 352 7.45 -2.58 40.35
C PRO A 352 8.08 -1.18 40.42
N ALA A 353 9.28 -1.05 41.02
CA ALA A 353 9.99 0.23 41.15
C ALA A 353 10.69 0.70 39.85
N TYR A 354 10.82 -0.21 38.85
CA TYR A 354 11.58 0.04 37.62
C TYR A 354 10.75 -0.07 36.36
N THR A 355 9.45 -0.30 36.48
CA THR A 355 8.55 -0.55 35.33
C THR A 355 7.26 0.24 35.45
N ALA A 356 6.79 0.77 34.33
CA ALA A 356 5.46 1.36 34.22
C ALA A 356 4.35 0.32 34.43
N SER A 357 3.11 0.78 34.49
CA SER A 357 1.94 -0.09 34.60
C SER A 357 1.76 -0.97 33.34
N PRO A 358 1.11 -2.13 33.46
CA PRO A 358 0.90 -3.06 32.35
C PRO A 358 0.29 -2.44 31.08
N GLY A 359 -0.54 -1.40 31.23
CA GLY A 359 -1.17 -0.70 30.12
C GLY A 359 -0.17 0.01 29.18
N ALA A 360 0.96 0.51 29.72
CA ALA A 360 2.03 1.08 28.91
C ALA A 360 2.63 0.02 27.95
N TYR A 361 2.86 -1.18 28.47
CA TYR A 361 3.35 -2.30 27.67
C TYR A 361 2.30 -2.83 26.70
N ALA A 362 1.02 -2.81 27.06
CA ALA A 362 -0.08 -3.13 26.15
C ALA A 362 -0.08 -2.18 24.95
N LEU A 363 0.11 -0.90 25.18
CA LEU A 363 0.19 0.13 24.15
C LEU A 363 1.37 -0.07 23.20
N VAL A 364 2.56 -0.29 23.74
CA VAL A 364 3.76 -0.56 22.95
C VAL A 364 3.65 -1.90 22.19
N GLY A 365 3.04 -2.90 22.83
CA GLY A 365 2.79 -4.20 22.21
C GLY A 365 1.88 -4.12 20.98
N MET A 366 0.87 -3.23 20.97
CA MET A 366 0.04 -2.98 19.79
C MET A 366 0.91 -2.60 18.59
N GLY A 367 1.79 -1.63 18.78
CA GLY A 367 2.70 -1.18 17.73
C GLY A 367 3.69 -2.26 17.30
N ALA A 368 4.32 -2.93 18.25
CA ALA A 368 5.33 -3.94 17.99
C ALA A 368 4.79 -5.11 17.14
N LEU A 369 3.59 -5.61 17.45
CA LEU A 369 3.00 -6.70 16.68
C LEU A 369 2.55 -6.24 15.28
N PHE A 370 1.98 -5.04 15.18
CA PHE A 370 1.62 -4.46 13.88
C PHE A 370 2.87 -4.29 12.99
N ALA A 371 3.94 -3.69 13.53
CA ALA A 371 5.19 -3.50 12.82
C ALA A 371 5.81 -4.84 12.35
N GLY A 372 5.70 -5.89 13.15
CA GLY A 372 6.18 -7.23 12.78
C GLY A 372 5.35 -7.92 11.70
N ILE A 373 4.02 -7.78 11.71
CA ILE A 373 3.10 -8.44 10.75
C ILE A 373 3.07 -7.69 9.42
N VAL A 374 2.83 -6.36 9.46
CA VAL A 374 2.62 -5.52 8.28
C VAL A 374 3.94 -5.03 7.69
N ARG A 375 4.96 -4.84 8.54
CA ARG A 375 6.27 -4.26 8.22
C ARG A 375 6.23 -2.79 7.82
N ALA A 376 5.36 -2.05 8.49
CA ALA A 376 5.23 -0.61 8.38
C ALA A 376 5.54 0.04 9.75
N PRO A 377 6.82 0.13 10.16
CA PRO A 377 7.20 0.62 11.49
C PRO A 377 6.91 2.11 11.68
N MET A 378 7.07 2.95 10.66
CA MET A 378 6.76 4.39 10.76
C MET A 378 5.26 4.61 10.95
N THR A 379 4.44 3.93 10.17
CA THR A 379 2.99 3.93 10.34
C THR A 379 2.61 3.49 11.75
N SER A 380 3.24 2.43 12.26
CA SER A 380 2.96 1.90 13.60
C SER A 380 3.19 2.93 14.69
N VAL A 381 4.35 3.60 14.70
CA VAL A 381 4.69 4.63 15.71
C VAL A 381 3.69 5.77 15.66
N LEU A 382 3.47 6.35 14.47
CA LEU A 382 2.56 7.48 14.30
C LEU A 382 1.11 7.13 14.64
N MET A 383 0.67 5.92 14.26
CA MET A 383 -0.70 5.48 14.53
C MET A 383 -0.97 5.36 16.03
N ILE A 384 -0.09 4.69 16.78
CA ILE A 384 -0.26 4.54 18.22
C ILE A 384 -0.19 5.91 18.90
N PHE A 385 0.75 6.76 18.50
CA PHE A 385 0.84 8.14 18.99
C PHE A 385 -0.44 8.94 18.75
N GLU A 386 -0.99 8.96 17.52
CA GLU A 386 -2.22 9.69 17.23
C GLU A 386 -3.45 9.13 17.95
N MET A 387 -3.53 7.80 18.09
CA MET A 387 -4.64 7.14 18.78
C MET A 387 -4.69 7.45 20.27
N THR A 388 -3.55 7.71 20.90
CA THR A 388 -3.40 7.90 22.34
C THR A 388 -3.08 9.34 22.74
N ARG A 389 -2.51 10.12 21.81
CA ARG A 389 -2.00 11.49 22.02
C ARG A 389 -0.94 11.57 23.12
N ASP A 390 -0.20 10.50 23.36
CA ASP A 390 0.86 10.42 24.34
C ASP A 390 2.23 10.37 23.63
N TYR A 391 3.02 11.42 23.80
CA TYR A 391 4.35 11.56 23.20
C TYR A 391 5.40 10.66 23.88
N SER A 392 5.22 10.36 25.16
CA SER A 392 6.20 9.61 25.95
C SER A 392 6.45 8.18 25.46
N VAL A 393 5.47 7.61 24.73
CA VAL A 393 5.53 6.23 24.24
C VAL A 393 6.29 6.08 22.91
N ILE A 394 6.69 7.18 22.25
CA ILE A 394 7.31 7.12 20.91
C ILE A 394 8.63 6.33 20.94
N VAL A 395 9.52 6.63 21.88
CA VAL A 395 10.84 5.95 21.97
C VAL A 395 10.69 4.48 22.34
N PRO A 396 9.91 4.08 23.35
CA PRO A 396 9.55 2.68 23.59
C PRO A 396 8.98 1.95 22.36
N LEU A 397 8.07 2.60 21.64
CA LEU A 397 7.50 2.07 20.39
C LEU A 397 8.57 1.84 19.31
N MET A 398 9.47 2.80 19.11
CA MET A 398 10.56 2.65 18.13
C MET A 398 11.42 1.44 18.44
N ILE A 399 11.82 1.25 19.70
CA ILE A 399 12.65 0.11 20.14
C ILE A 399 11.91 -1.22 19.89
N ALA A 400 10.67 -1.32 20.40
CA ALA A 400 9.90 -2.55 20.28
C ALA A 400 9.51 -2.87 18.82
N ASN A 401 9.15 -1.86 18.03
CA ASN A 401 8.82 -2.02 16.61
C ASN A 401 10.02 -2.51 15.78
N LEU A 402 11.21 -1.92 15.99
CA LEU A 402 12.42 -2.33 15.29
C LEU A 402 12.86 -3.73 15.68
N ALA A 403 12.80 -4.08 16.97
CA ALA A 403 13.08 -5.45 17.42
C ALA A 403 12.12 -6.46 16.80
N SER A 404 10.81 -6.15 16.79
CA SER A 404 9.79 -7.01 16.19
C SER A 404 9.97 -7.15 14.68
N LEU A 405 10.23 -6.04 13.98
CA LEU A 405 10.50 -6.00 12.54
C LEU A 405 11.75 -6.84 12.19
N PHE A 406 12.83 -6.70 12.96
CA PHE A 406 14.08 -7.46 12.74
C PHE A 406 13.84 -8.97 12.87
N ILE A 407 13.18 -9.41 13.94
CA ILE A 407 12.85 -10.83 14.13
C ILE A 407 11.89 -11.32 13.03
N SER A 408 10.82 -10.58 12.77
CA SER A 408 9.86 -10.97 11.74
C SER A 408 10.50 -11.08 10.35
N SER A 409 11.33 -10.12 9.94
CA SER A 409 11.99 -10.13 8.63
C SER A 409 13.02 -11.26 8.48
N ARG A 410 13.64 -11.69 9.59
CA ARG A 410 14.61 -12.79 9.59
C ARG A 410 13.96 -14.16 9.37
N PHE A 411 12.77 -14.39 9.94
CA PHE A 411 12.09 -15.69 9.90
C PHE A 411 10.94 -15.79 8.89
N GLN A 412 10.48 -14.65 8.35
CA GLN A 412 9.45 -14.57 7.30
C GLN A 412 9.99 -13.70 6.15
N ARG A 413 10.17 -14.27 4.94
CA ARG A 413 10.78 -13.55 3.82
C ARG A 413 9.91 -12.38 3.29
N GLN A 414 8.63 -12.64 3.10
CA GLN A 414 7.70 -11.66 2.53
C GLN A 414 6.80 -11.04 3.60
N PRO A 415 6.47 -9.73 3.54
CA PRO A 415 5.40 -9.13 4.33
C PRO A 415 4.08 -9.84 4.08
N ILE A 416 3.17 -9.79 5.07
CA ILE A 416 1.93 -10.58 4.99
C ILE A 416 1.07 -10.22 3.77
N TYR A 417 0.95 -8.94 3.41
CA TYR A 417 0.10 -8.53 2.29
C TYR A 417 0.68 -8.94 0.93
N GLU A 418 2.00 -8.97 0.78
CA GLU A 418 2.66 -9.50 -0.41
C GLU A 418 2.49 -11.02 -0.50
N ALA A 419 2.70 -11.74 0.61
CA ALA A 419 2.49 -13.18 0.67
C ALA A 419 1.04 -13.59 0.35
N LEU A 420 0.05 -12.80 0.81
CA LEU A 420 -1.37 -13.01 0.48
C LEU A 420 -1.66 -12.76 -1.00
N ALA A 421 -1.09 -11.69 -1.58
CA ALA A 421 -1.22 -11.42 -3.02
C ALA A 421 -0.59 -12.55 -3.85
N HIS A 422 0.58 -13.03 -3.45
CA HIS A 422 1.25 -14.15 -4.11
C HIS A 422 0.39 -15.44 -4.09
N GLN A 423 -0.30 -15.72 -2.96
CA GLN A 423 -1.25 -16.85 -2.90
C GLN A 423 -2.47 -16.67 -3.82
N ASP A 424 -2.82 -15.42 -4.16
CA ASP A 424 -3.87 -15.09 -5.15
C ASP A 424 -3.36 -15.10 -6.60
N GLY A 425 -2.08 -15.51 -6.82
CA GLY A 425 -1.44 -15.52 -8.15
C GLY A 425 -1.02 -14.13 -8.64
N ILE A 426 -0.95 -13.13 -7.74
CA ILE A 426 -0.59 -11.75 -8.09
C ILE A 426 0.83 -11.48 -7.59
N HIS A 427 1.75 -11.26 -8.52
CA HIS A 427 3.12 -10.88 -8.23
C HIS A 427 3.19 -9.35 -8.09
N LEU A 428 3.30 -8.87 -6.86
CA LEU A 428 3.52 -7.46 -6.60
C LEU A 428 5.02 -7.16 -6.70
N PRO A 429 5.42 -6.02 -7.29
CA PRO A 429 6.82 -5.64 -7.31
C PRO A 429 7.31 -5.46 -5.87
N SER A 430 8.42 -6.12 -5.52
CA SER A 430 9.01 -6.04 -4.18
C SER A 430 9.53 -4.63 -3.89
N ILE A 431 9.67 -4.27 -2.61
CA ILE A 431 10.24 -2.96 -2.20
C ILE A 431 11.65 -2.81 -2.80
N LYS A 432 12.44 -3.90 -2.87
CA LYS A 432 13.77 -3.88 -3.49
C LYS A 432 13.74 -3.62 -4.99
N GLU A 433 12.76 -4.18 -5.71
CA GLU A 433 12.58 -3.94 -7.14
C GLU A 433 12.11 -2.51 -7.40
N ARG A 434 11.24 -1.96 -6.55
CA ARG A 434 10.80 -0.55 -6.62
C ARG A 434 11.94 0.42 -6.32
N SER A 435 12.71 0.18 -5.26
CA SER A 435 13.87 0.98 -4.88
C SER A 435 15.02 0.81 -5.87
N GLY A 436 15.22 -0.39 -6.40
CA GLY A 436 16.25 -0.70 -7.40
C GLY A 436 15.96 -0.09 -8.77
N ALA A 437 14.69 0.00 -9.18
CA ALA A 437 14.31 0.65 -10.42
C ALA A 437 14.57 2.17 -10.40
N GLY A 438 14.42 2.82 -9.23
CA GLY A 438 14.76 4.24 -9.05
C GLY A 438 16.26 4.52 -8.86
N GLN A 439 17.06 3.51 -8.51
CA GLN A 439 18.51 3.67 -8.27
C GLN A 439 19.39 3.24 -9.46
N ARG A 440 18.86 2.58 -10.49
CA ARG A 440 19.62 2.26 -11.68
C ARG A 440 19.83 3.54 -12.49
N THR A 441 21.05 4.01 -12.52
CA THR A 441 21.44 5.20 -13.27
C THR A 441 21.97 4.83 -14.65
N VAL A 442 21.94 5.81 -15.55
CA VAL A 442 22.49 5.69 -16.91
C VAL A 442 23.96 5.27 -16.87
N ALA A 443 24.73 5.72 -15.87
CA ALA A 443 26.13 5.36 -15.69
C ALA A 443 26.39 3.84 -15.64
N LEU A 444 25.42 3.03 -15.18
CA LEU A 444 25.58 1.57 -15.05
C LEU A 444 25.49 0.83 -16.39
N ILE A 445 24.85 1.44 -17.40
CA ILE A 445 24.56 0.79 -18.68
C ILE A 445 25.02 1.58 -19.89
N MET A 446 25.48 2.83 -19.71
CA MET A 446 26.01 3.62 -20.83
C MET A 446 27.22 2.96 -21.46
N ARG A 447 27.35 3.10 -22.75
CA ARG A 447 28.47 2.58 -23.56
C ARG A 447 29.22 3.71 -24.22
N ASN A 448 30.44 3.43 -24.63
CA ASN A 448 31.19 4.37 -25.50
C ASN A 448 30.45 4.56 -26.82
N ALA A 449 30.39 5.79 -27.31
CA ALA A 449 29.81 6.08 -28.61
C ALA A 449 30.69 5.50 -29.72
N THR A 450 30.26 4.41 -30.35
CA THR A 450 30.96 3.75 -31.46
C THR A 450 30.50 4.26 -32.82
N GLU A 451 29.30 4.84 -32.91
CA GLU A 451 28.71 5.37 -34.12
C GLU A 451 28.27 6.82 -33.87
N PHE A 452 28.78 7.75 -34.69
CA PHE A 452 28.42 9.17 -34.72
C PHE A 452 28.54 9.73 -36.11
N LEU A 453 27.89 10.85 -36.38
CA LEU A 453 27.97 11.56 -37.66
C LEU A 453 28.85 12.80 -37.52
N PRO A 454 29.92 12.94 -38.32
CA PRO A 454 30.67 14.21 -38.42
C PRO A 454 29.78 15.34 -38.95
N ALA A 455 29.85 16.52 -38.34
CA ALA A 455 29.01 17.66 -38.68
C ALA A 455 29.19 18.14 -40.12
N GLU A 456 30.43 18.03 -40.68
CA GLU A 456 30.78 18.43 -42.02
C GLU A 456 30.40 17.40 -43.12
N MET A 457 30.02 16.20 -42.72
CA MET A 457 29.63 15.12 -43.64
C MET A 457 28.39 15.51 -44.46
N SER A 458 28.35 15.17 -45.75
CA SER A 458 27.12 15.37 -46.55
C SER A 458 26.01 14.40 -46.17
N VAL A 459 24.75 14.79 -46.38
CA VAL A 459 23.57 13.95 -46.13
C VAL A 459 23.66 12.61 -46.86
N GLN A 460 24.17 12.63 -48.11
CA GLN A 460 24.35 11.41 -48.90
C GLN A 460 25.38 10.46 -48.24
N GLN A 461 26.52 10.97 -47.86
CA GLN A 461 27.57 10.18 -47.20
C GLN A 461 27.09 9.66 -45.83
N ALA A 462 26.35 10.48 -45.09
CA ALA A 462 25.76 10.07 -43.81
C ALA A 462 24.77 8.88 -43.99
N LEU A 463 23.88 8.93 -44.99
CA LEU A 463 22.95 7.85 -45.29
C LEU A 463 23.66 6.56 -45.71
N GLU A 464 24.72 6.66 -46.52
CA GLU A 464 25.53 5.49 -46.90
C GLU A 464 26.26 4.91 -45.69
N GLY A 465 26.83 5.74 -44.82
CA GLY A 465 27.53 5.33 -43.61
C GLY A 465 26.65 4.62 -42.58
N VAL A 466 25.39 5.07 -42.45
CA VAL A 466 24.43 4.47 -41.47
C VAL A 466 23.55 3.35 -42.06
N ARG A 467 23.76 3.00 -43.34
CA ARG A 467 22.90 2.00 -44.02
C ARG A 467 22.87 0.63 -43.32
N ALA A 468 24.00 0.20 -42.79
CA ALA A 468 24.14 -1.07 -42.06
C ALA A 468 23.87 -0.94 -40.55
N SER A 469 23.70 0.28 -40.03
CA SER A 469 23.44 0.49 -38.61
C SER A 469 22.03 0.05 -38.20
N ARG A 470 21.92 -0.47 -37.00
CA ARG A 470 20.63 -0.88 -36.38
C ARG A 470 19.94 0.28 -35.65
N PHE A 471 20.61 1.39 -35.47
CA PHE A 471 20.06 2.56 -34.78
C PHE A 471 19.13 3.38 -35.67
N ARG A 472 18.25 4.13 -35.06
CA ARG A 472 17.34 5.07 -35.74
C ARG A 472 17.75 6.52 -35.58
N ALA A 473 18.77 6.80 -34.75
CA ALA A 473 19.33 8.13 -34.55
C ALA A 473 20.83 8.06 -34.22
N TRP A 474 21.56 9.12 -34.43
CA TRP A 474 23.01 9.22 -34.18
C TRP A 474 23.39 10.58 -33.60
N PRO A 475 24.34 10.63 -32.64
CA PRO A 475 24.96 11.89 -32.22
C PRO A 475 25.71 12.55 -33.41
N VAL A 476 25.59 13.86 -33.52
CA VAL A 476 26.37 14.66 -34.48
C VAL A 476 27.51 15.30 -33.73
N MET A 477 28.74 15.09 -34.25
CA MET A 477 29.97 15.56 -33.62
C MET A 477 30.65 16.63 -34.49
N ASP A 478 31.03 17.74 -33.84
CA ASP A 478 31.84 18.79 -34.44
C ASP A 478 33.08 19.07 -33.57
N GLN A 479 34.28 18.97 -34.15
CA GLN A 479 35.56 19.18 -33.45
C GLN A 479 35.66 18.49 -32.07
N GLY A 480 35.10 17.30 -31.95
CA GLY A 480 35.11 16.51 -30.68
C GLY A 480 33.98 16.85 -29.71
N ASN A 481 33.12 17.81 -30.02
CA ASN A 481 31.93 18.16 -29.23
C ASN A 481 30.67 17.65 -29.89
N ILE A 482 29.68 17.25 -29.07
CA ILE A 482 28.35 16.92 -29.58
C ILE A 482 27.57 18.21 -29.86
N VAL A 483 27.02 18.34 -31.05
CA VAL A 483 26.23 19.50 -31.48
C VAL A 483 24.76 19.19 -31.73
N GLY A 484 24.39 17.91 -31.75
CA GLY A 484 22.99 17.50 -31.92
C GLY A 484 22.80 16.00 -32.05
N VAL A 485 21.56 15.60 -32.32
CA VAL A 485 21.15 14.22 -32.61
C VAL A 485 20.31 14.23 -33.88
N LEU A 486 20.65 13.40 -34.85
CA LEU A 486 19.88 13.26 -36.08
C LEU A 486 19.22 11.91 -36.17
N SER A 487 17.92 11.90 -36.50
CA SER A 487 17.16 10.67 -36.74
C SER A 487 17.31 10.21 -38.21
N ARG A 488 17.16 8.90 -38.43
CA ARG A 488 17.16 8.33 -39.79
C ARG A 488 16.07 8.95 -40.66
N SER A 489 14.88 9.18 -40.12
CA SER A 489 13.78 9.78 -40.86
C SER A 489 14.11 11.20 -41.36
N LEU A 490 14.84 11.99 -40.58
CA LEU A 490 15.24 13.34 -40.98
C LEU A 490 16.30 13.31 -42.11
N LEU A 491 17.26 12.37 -42.03
CA LEU A 491 18.25 12.16 -43.08
C LEU A 491 17.59 11.69 -44.41
N GLU A 492 16.63 10.75 -44.33
CA GLU A 492 15.89 10.26 -45.48
C GLU A 492 15.02 11.36 -46.13
N SER A 493 14.33 12.17 -45.33
CA SER A 493 13.56 13.32 -45.81
C SER A 493 14.45 14.34 -46.52
N ALA A 494 15.58 14.70 -45.93
CA ALA A 494 16.51 15.64 -46.54
C ALA A 494 17.10 15.11 -47.86
N SER A 495 17.32 13.81 -47.98
CA SER A 495 17.76 13.18 -49.22
C SER A 495 16.71 13.23 -50.32
N ASN A 496 15.42 13.10 -49.96
CA ASN A 496 14.29 13.17 -50.90
C ASN A 496 13.99 14.59 -51.38
N ASP A 497 14.29 15.59 -50.53
CA ASP A 497 14.10 17.04 -50.78
C ASP A 497 15.26 17.67 -51.58
N ASP A 498 16.07 16.88 -52.26
CA ASP A 498 17.22 17.32 -53.04
C ASP A 498 18.33 18.04 -52.25
N ARG A 499 18.40 17.82 -50.93
CA ARG A 499 19.42 18.37 -50.01
C ARG A 499 20.59 17.43 -49.78
N LYS A 500 20.93 16.56 -50.74
CA LYS A 500 21.93 15.48 -50.61
C LYS A 500 23.34 15.99 -50.36
N GLU A 501 23.68 17.14 -50.93
CA GLU A 501 24.99 17.77 -50.81
C GLU A 501 25.14 18.69 -49.59
N GLN A 502 24.01 18.96 -48.88
CA GLN A 502 24.08 19.74 -47.66
C GLN A 502 24.80 18.99 -46.56
N THR A 503 25.41 19.73 -45.62
CA THR A 503 26.08 19.15 -44.47
C THR A 503 25.05 18.66 -43.41
N VAL A 504 25.41 17.61 -42.66
CA VAL A 504 24.65 17.10 -41.53
C VAL A 504 24.35 18.20 -40.52
N LEU A 505 25.27 19.10 -40.29
CA LEU A 505 25.11 20.26 -39.40
C LEU A 505 23.94 21.17 -39.81
N SER A 506 23.74 21.38 -41.11
CA SER A 506 22.68 22.26 -41.62
C SER A 506 21.27 21.73 -41.41
N LEU A 507 21.12 20.46 -41.08
CA LEU A 507 19.83 19.82 -40.75
C LEU A 507 19.43 20.00 -39.29
N LEU A 508 20.30 20.46 -38.43
CA LEU A 508 19.98 20.72 -37.02
C LEU A 508 19.25 22.06 -36.89
N GLU A 509 17.96 22.01 -36.64
CA GLU A 509 17.09 23.20 -36.52
C GLU A 509 17.32 23.98 -35.23
N THR A 510 17.78 23.29 -34.17
CA THR A 510 18.02 23.88 -32.84
C THR A 510 19.33 23.37 -32.23
N LEU A 511 19.94 24.19 -31.40
CA LEU A 511 21.12 23.81 -30.58
C LEU A 511 20.73 22.96 -29.36
N GLU A 512 19.44 22.86 -29.05
CA GLU A 512 18.93 21.98 -27.99
C GLU A 512 18.62 20.60 -28.57
N PHE A 513 19.23 19.57 -28.01
CA PHE A 513 19.04 18.19 -28.43
C PHE A 513 18.69 17.30 -27.24
N PRO A 514 17.90 16.19 -27.44
CA PRO A 514 17.58 15.25 -26.39
C PRO A 514 18.86 14.54 -25.91
N HIS A 515 19.12 14.61 -24.60
CA HIS A 515 20.28 14.02 -23.96
C HIS A 515 19.96 13.58 -22.53
N VAL A 516 20.83 12.80 -21.92
CA VAL A 516 20.78 12.43 -20.50
C VAL A 516 22.16 12.63 -19.87
N HIS A 517 22.19 12.64 -18.53
CA HIS A 517 23.44 12.65 -17.75
C HIS A 517 23.66 11.27 -17.11
N ALA A 518 24.88 10.95 -16.79
CA ALA A 518 25.27 9.67 -16.21
C ALA A 518 24.51 9.31 -14.90
N ASP A 519 24.17 10.32 -14.11
CA ASP A 519 23.43 10.18 -12.84
C ASP A 519 21.90 10.15 -13.00
N HIS A 520 21.37 10.33 -14.20
CA HIS A 520 19.93 10.22 -14.45
C HIS A 520 19.45 8.79 -14.27
N ALA A 521 18.22 8.65 -13.74
CA ALA A 521 17.57 7.36 -13.63
C ALA A 521 17.15 6.80 -15.02
N LEU A 522 17.19 5.48 -15.19
CA LEU A 522 16.92 4.83 -16.48
C LEU A 522 15.53 5.12 -17.05
N HIS A 523 14.51 5.27 -16.19
CA HIS A 523 13.16 5.59 -16.65
C HIS A 523 13.10 6.97 -17.34
N LEU A 524 13.90 7.95 -16.91
CA LEU A 524 13.98 9.25 -17.54
C LEU A 524 14.61 9.15 -18.95
N ALA A 525 15.56 8.24 -19.14
CA ALA A 525 16.11 7.97 -20.46
C ALA A 525 15.02 7.42 -21.41
N LEU A 526 14.21 6.43 -20.96
CA LEU A 526 13.09 5.92 -21.76
C LEU A 526 12.04 6.99 -22.07
N GLU A 527 11.72 7.83 -21.11
CA GLU A 527 10.78 8.93 -21.30
C GLU A 527 11.27 9.90 -22.40
N ARG A 528 12.53 10.34 -22.33
CA ARG A 528 13.13 11.23 -23.32
C ARG A 528 13.26 10.58 -24.70
N MET A 529 13.61 9.29 -24.78
CA MET A 529 13.60 8.52 -26.03
C MET A 529 12.22 8.49 -26.67
N SER A 530 11.19 8.24 -25.86
CA SER A 530 9.79 8.21 -26.31
C SER A 530 9.31 9.57 -26.79
N GLN A 531 9.61 10.64 -26.08
CA GLN A 531 9.24 12.01 -26.45
C GLN A 531 9.90 12.45 -27.75
N ALA A 532 11.20 12.14 -27.91
CA ALA A 532 11.98 12.48 -29.10
C ALA A 532 11.80 11.48 -30.27
N ARG A 533 11.11 10.35 -30.04
CA ARG A 533 10.93 9.24 -31.02
C ARG A 533 12.24 8.67 -31.54
N ILE A 534 13.24 8.56 -30.68
CA ILE A 534 14.56 8.01 -30.96
C ILE A 534 14.87 6.83 -30.05
N ASP A 535 15.71 5.92 -30.50
CA ASP A 535 16.12 4.71 -29.78
C ASP A 535 17.48 4.80 -29.09
N ILE A 536 18.12 5.96 -29.19
CA ILE A 536 19.44 6.26 -28.63
C ILE A 536 19.47 7.68 -28.06
N LEU A 537 20.09 7.86 -26.90
CA LEU A 537 20.36 9.17 -26.32
C LEU A 537 21.85 9.32 -26.03
N PRO A 538 22.45 10.49 -26.38
CA PRO A 538 23.76 10.82 -25.88
C PRO A 538 23.74 11.03 -24.37
N VAL A 539 24.77 10.53 -23.71
CA VAL A 539 25.08 10.80 -22.31
C VAL A 539 26.14 11.91 -22.28
N VAL A 540 25.76 13.04 -21.71
CA VAL A 540 26.64 14.23 -21.73
C VAL A 540 27.04 14.67 -20.34
N HIS A 541 28.18 15.34 -20.23
CA HIS A 541 28.68 15.83 -18.96
C HIS A 541 27.78 16.93 -18.39
N ARG A 542 27.49 16.88 -17.07
CA ARG A 542 26.52 17.78 -16.43
C ARG A 542 26.95 19.27 -16.44
N ALA A 543 28.23 19.54 -16.42
CA ALA A 543 28.76 20.91 -16.47
C ALA A 543 29.03 21.42 -17.90
N ASP A 544 28.96 20.54 -18.92
CA ASP A 544 29.16 20.86 -20.32
C ASP A 544 28.36 19.88 -21.19
N VAL A 545 27.23 20.33 -21.68
CA VAL A 545 26.31 19.49 -22.48
C VAL A 545 26.86 19.12 -23.86
N HIS A 546 27.92 19.81 -24.32
CA HIS A 546 28.58 19.48 -25.57
C HIS A 546 29.69 18.42 -25.42
N LYS A 547 30.05 18.05 -24.18
CA LYS A 547 31.01 16.99 -23.91
C LYS A 547 30.28 15.63 -23.80
N LEU A 548 30.46 14.79 -24.82
CA LEU A 548 29.90 13.43 -24.86
C LEU A 548 30.68 12.50 -23.91
N GLU A 549 29.99 11.83 -23.02
CA GLU A 549 30.55 10.79 -22.13
C GLU A 549 30.24 9.37 -22.62
N GLY A 550 29.16 9.20 -23.36
CA GLY A 550 28.73 7.91 -23.88
C GLY A 550 27.37 7.99 -24.56
N ILE A 551 26.80 6.85 -24.81
CA ILE A 551 25.43 6.68 -25.34
C ILE A 551 24.67 5.66 -24.52
N VAL A 552 23.36 5.77 -24.51
CA VAL A 552 22.44 4.77 -23.97
C VAL A 552 21.36 4.47 -25.00
N THR A 553 21.09 3.17 -25.22
CA THR A 553 20.06 2.73 -26.16
C THR A 553 18.80 2.26 -25.43
N GLN A 554 17.67 2.30 -26.12
CA GLN A 554 16.42 1.74 -25.59
C GLN A 554 16.57 0.27 -25.20
N ARG A 555 17.34 -0.49 -25.97
CA ARG A 555 17.63 -1.90 -25.68
C ARG A 555 18.42 -2.06 -24.40
N ASP A 556 19.47 -1.28 -24.17
CA ASP A 556 20.28 -1.33 -22.94
C ASP A 556 19.42 -1.07 -21.69
N VAL A 557 18.48 -0.12 -21.80
CA VAL A 557 17.55 0.16 -20.71
C VAL A 557 16.59 -1.02 -20.47
N LEU A 558 15.97 -1.56 -21.53
CA LEU A 558 15.05 -2.69 -21.43
C LEU A 558 15.76 -3.94 -20.90
N ASP A 559 16.94 -4.27 -21.42
CA ASP A 559 17.76 -5.39 -20.94
C ASP A 559 18.10 -5.23 -19.44
N SER A 560 18.37 -4.01 -18.98
CA SER A 560 18.64 -3.75 -17.57
C SER A 560 17.42 -4.02 -16.66
N TYR A 561 16.19 -3.92 -17.19
CA TYR A 561 14.96 -4.25 -16.51
C TYR A 561 14.57 -5.73 -16.68
N GLY A 562 15.35 -6.52 -17.40
CA GLY A 562 15.05 -7.92 -17.69
C GLY A 562 13.92 -8.11 -18.71
N VAL A 563 13.63 -7.10 -19.53
CA VAL A 563 12.62 -7.15 -20.59
C VAL A 563 13.34 -7.49 -21.90
N ASP A 564 13.13 -8.70 -22.42
CA ASP A 564 13.65 -9.09 -23.73
C ASP A 564 12.74 -8.48 -24.82
N PRO A 565 13.24 -7.58 -25.67
CA PRO A 565 12.44 -6.94 -26.72
C PRO A 565 12.00 -7.91 -27.83
N GLN A 566 12.47 -9.16 -27.85
CA GLN A 566 12.10 -10.16 -28.86
C GLN A 566 10.81 -10.96 -28.52
N THR A 567 10.23 -10.81 -27.32
CA THR A 567 9.02 -11.52 -26.89
C THR A 567 7.73 -10.71 -27.00
N SER A 568 7.77 -9.51 -27.59
CA SER A 568 6.61 -8.62 -27.76
C SER A 568 6.33 -8.40 -29.26
N GLY A 569 6.09 -9.48 -29.99
CA GLY A 569 5.61 -9.46 -31.37
C GLY A 569 4.20 -10.01 -31.48
#